data_2e3e98ced7c1f3ad4c20db4883942c80
#
_entry.id   2e3e98ced7c1f3ad4c20db4883942c80
#
_cell.length_a   1.000
_cell.length_b   1.000
_cell.length_c   1.000
_cell.angle_alpha   90.00
_cell.angle_beta   90.00
_cell.angle_gamma   90.00
#
_symmetry.space_group_name_H-M   'P 1'
#
loop_
_entity.id
_entity.type
_entity.pdbx_description
1 polymer ?
#
loop_
_entity_poly.entity_id
_entity_poly.type
_entity_poly.pdbx_seq_one_letter_code
_entity_poly.pdbx_strand_id
1 'polypeptide(L)'
;MKIMGFTTPDTNTTDIWVRPDSPLASAEVDENGVYGTADDWRGLTILCNKGTVCHMVLLGTLEYLGLTENDINIVDASVANCYTAFLSGEGDVVCIWDAMGQKALANGWVKVSSAPAVGINLPALIVCTNDAYTNKPEVVKEWLGIYFDSTDALLADADAAAELLYDFQTSEGVAFTEE
;
A
#
# COMPACT_ATOMS: atom_id res chain seq x y z
N MET A 1 10.77 -12.06 17.83
CA MET A 1 11.00 -10.82 17.08
C MET A 1 10.85 -9.63 18.04
N LYS A 2 11.68 -8.62 17.93
CA LYS A 2 11.64 -7.39 18.74
C LYS A 2 11.45 -6.19 17.83
N ILE A 3 10.60 -5.25 18.22
CA ILE A 3 10.46 -3.95 17.56
C ILE A 3 11.57 -3.05 18.12
N MET A 4 12.36 -2.46 17.22
CA MET A 4 13.50 -1.61 17.53
C MET A 4 13.20 -0.13 17.32
N GLY A 5 12.24 0.18 16.46
CA GLY A 5 11.85 1.54 16.16
C GLY A 5 10.79 1.62 15.06
N PHE A 6 10.37 2.84 14.82
CA PHE A 6 9.50 3.18 13.69
C PHE A 6 10.37 3.83 12.60
N THR A 7 10.00 3.62 11.33
CA THR A 7 10.65 4.28 10.20
C THR A 7 9.79 5.44 9.70
N THR A 8 8.73 5.12 8.98
CA THR A 8 7.82 6.10 8.39
C THR A 8 6.37 5.73 8.68
N PRO A 9 5.45 6.70 8.73
CA PRO A 9 4.03 6.40 8.63
C PRO A 9 3.73 5.96 7.20
N ASP A 10 3.47 4.66 7.01
CA ASP A 10 3.18 4.03 5.70
C ASP A 10 1.69 4.06 5.37
N THR A 11 0.94 4.97 6.00
CA THR A 11 -0.52 4.99 5.96
C THR A 11 -1.09 5.34 4.59
N ASN A 12 -0.35 6.10 3.77
CA ASN A 12 -0.83 6.62 2.49
C ASN A 12 -0.41 5.78 1.27
N THR A 13 0.14 4.60 1.47
CA THR A 13 0.71 3.79 0.39
C THR A 13 -0.17 2.64 -0.06
N THR A 14 -1.24 2.31 0.68
CA THR A 14 -2.13 1.18 0.38
C THR A 14 -3.53 1.68 0.09
N ASP A 15 -3.96 1.47 -1.14
CA ASP A 15 -5.23 1.98 -1.66
C ASP A 15 -6.03 0.90 -2.40
N ILE A 16 -7.33 1.15 -2.56
CA ILE A 16 -8.26 0.33 -3.33
C ILE A 16 -8.69 1.11 -4.57
N TRP A 17 -8.60 0.45 -5.72
CA TRP A 17 -8.75 1.08 -7.01
C TRP A 17 -9.79 0.37 -7.89
N VAL A 18 -10.46 1.16 -8.74
CA VAL A 18 -11.33 0.67 -9.81
C VAL A 18 -10.95 1.31 -11.14
N ARG A 19 -11.37 0.69 -12.24
CA ARG A 19 -11.22 1.30 -13.57
C ARG A 19 -12.18 2.48 -13.72
N PRO A 20 -11.87 3.48 -14.58
CA PRO A 20 -12.66 4.71 -14.72
C PRO A 20 -14.09 4.47 -15.24
N ASP A 21 -14.33 3.36 -15.92
CA ASP A 21 -15.65 2.93 -16.43
C ASP A 21 -16.45 2.10 -15.41
N SER A 22 -15.90 1.82 -14.24
CA SER A 22 -16.61 1.12 -13.16
C SER A 22 -17.77 1.98 -12.64
N PRO A 23 -18.95 1.40 -12.37
CA PRO A 23 -20.02 2.10 -11.68
C PRO A 23 -19.58 2.73 -10.35
N LEU A 24 -18.69 2.05 -9.62
CA LEU A 24 -18.16 2.52 -8.35
C LEU A 24 -17.31 3.80 -8.50
N ALA A 25 -16.65 4.01 -9.66
CA ALA A 25 -15.89 5.24 -9.94
C ALA A 25 -16.78 6.50 -10.01
N SER A 26 -18.07 6.33 -10.28
CA SER A 26 -19.06 7.40 -10.38
C SER A 26 -20.03 7.43 -9.20
N ALA A 27 -19.84 6.56 -8.22
CA ALA A 27 -20.65 6.51 -7.01
C ALA A 27 -20.43 7.74 -6.12
N GLU A 28 -21.36 7.99 -5.22
CA GLU A 28 -21.21 9.05 -4.22
C GLU A 28 -20.00 8.75 -3.32
N VAL A 29 -19.21 9.77 -3.03
CA VAL A 29 -18.06 9.68 -2.12
C VAL A 29 -18.42 10.34 -0.79
N ASP A 30 -18.13 9.68 0.30
CA ASP A 30 -18.36 10.22 1.63
C ASP A 30 -17.23 11.17 2.10
N GLU A 31 -17.39 11.75 3.28
CA GLU A 31 -16.44 12.71 3.87
C GLU A 31 -15.05 12.09 4.15
N ASN A 32 -14.93 10.76 4.25
CA ASN A 32 -13.68 10.03 4.49
C ASN A 32 -13.00 9.58 3.19
N GLY A 33 -13.67 9.69 2.05
CA GLY A 33 -13.15 9.30 0.75
C GLY A 33 -13.45 7.84 0.37
N VAL A 34 -14.48 7.24 0.98
CA VAL A 34 -14.99 5.92 0.57
C VAL A 34 -16.11 6.12 -0.45
N TYR A 35 -16.03 5.43 -1.57
CA TYR A 35 -17.00 5.52 -2.67
C TYR A 35 -18.07 4.45 -2.55
N GLY A 36 -19.32 4.85 -2.80
CA GLY A 36 -20.48 3.98 -2.85
C GLY A 36 -20.99 3.52 -1.49
N THR A 37 -21.99 2.66 -1.56
CA THR A 37 -22.69 2.06 -0.42
C THR A 37 -22.38 0.56 -0.32
N ALA A 38 -22.82 -0.09 0.74
CA ALA A 38 -22.71 -1.54 0.89
C ALA A 38 -23.26 -2.30 -0.34
N ASP A 39 -24.37 -1.82 -0.93
CA ASP A 39 -24.98 -2.50 -2.07
C ASP A 39 -24.14 -2.35 -3.35
N ASP A 40 -23.38 -1.27 -3.50
CA ASP A 40 -22.47 -1.08 -4.64
C ASP A 40 -21.23 -2.01 -4.58
N TRP A 41 -20.86 -2.47 -3.39
CA TRP A 41 -19.72 -3.37 -3.17
C TRP A 41 -20.11 -4.85 -3.17
N ARG A 42 -21.39 -5.19 -2.92
CA ARG A 42 -21.82 -6.60 -2.86
C ARG A 42 -21.57 -7.35 -4.14
N GLY A 43 -21.02 -8.57 -4.00
CA GLY A 43 -20.77 -9.47 -5.12
C GLY A 43 -19.61 -9.08 -6.02
N LEU A 44 -18.93 -7.96 -5.78
CA LEU A 44 -17.75 -7.56 -6.55
C LEU A 44 -16.62 -8.59 -6.43
N THR A 45 -15.88 -8.77 -7.51
CA THR A 45 -14.65 -9.56 -7.54
C THR A 45 -13.46 -8.67 -7.30
N ILE A 46 -12.77 -8.90 -6.18
CA ILE A 46 -11.69 -8.06 -5.68
C ILE A 46 -10.37 -8.82 -5.74
N LEU A 47 -9.41 -8.27 -6.51
CA LEU A 47 -8.06 -8.80 -6.57
C LEU A 47 -7.26 -8.25 -5.38
N CYS A 48 -6.81 -9.13 -4.49
CA CYS A 48 -6.16 -8.73 -3.25
C CYS A 48 -5.16 -9.77 -2.78
N ASN A 49 -3.99 -9.36 -2.34
CA ASN A 49 -3.03 -10.26 -1.69
C ASN A 49 -3.43 -10.50 -0.24
N LYS A 50 -4.01 -11.67 0.04
CA LYS A 50 -4.51 -12.03 1.38
C LYS A 50 -3.38 -12.12 2.41
N GLY A 51 -3.70 -11.74 3.66
CA GLY A 51 -2.74 -11.76 4.76
C GLY A 51 -1.71 -10.62 4.76
N THR A 52 -1.88 -9.62 3.89
CA THR A 52 -1.03 -8.43 3.80
C THR A 52 -1.78 -7.15 4.21
N VAL A 53 -1.11 -6.00 4.12
CA VAL A 53 -1.72 -4.69 4.35
C VAL A 53 -2.85 -4.39 3.36
N CYS A 54 -2.77 -4.85 2.10
CA CYS A 54 -3.87 -4.76 1.14
C CYS A 54 -5.14 -5.44 1.68
N HIS A 55 -4.99 -6.64 2.21
CA HIS A 55 -6.11 -7.38 2.79
C HIS A 55 -6.68 -6.68 4.04
N MET A 56 -5.80 -6.12 4.88
CA MET A 56 -6.23 -5.37 6.05
C MET A 56 -7.05 -4.12 5.68
N VAL A 57 -6.61 -3.36 4.67
CA VAL A 57 -7.34 -2.18 4.18
C VAL A 57 -8.68 -2.58 3.54
N LEU A 58 -8.70 -3.69 2.80
CA LEU A 58 -9.95 -4.23 2.26
C LEU A 58 -10.94 -4.59 3.37
N LEU A 59 -10.48 -5.35 4.38
CA LEU A 59 -11.33 -5.71 5.52
C LEU A 59 -11.84 -4.48 6.27
N GLY A 60 -11.00 -3.47 6.47
CA GLY A 60 -11.41 -2.20 7.08
C GLY A 60 -12.46 -1.48 6.24
N THR A 61 -12.32 -1.48 4.91
CA THR A 61 -13.32 -0.89 4.01
C THR A 61 -14.65 -1.65 4.07
N LEU A 62 -14.60 -2.98 4.08
CA LEU A 62 -15.81 -3.80 4.22
C LEU A 62 -16.51 -3.56 5.57
N GLU A 63 -15.76 -3.54 6.67
CA GLU A 63 -16.28 -3.26 8.00
C GLU A 63 -16.91 -1.86 8.07
N TYR A 64 -16.24 -0.86 7.49
CA TYR A 64 -16.75 0.52 7.39
C TYR A 64 -18.11 0.58 6.68
N LEU A 65 -18.30 -0.21 5.63
CA LEU A 65 -19.54 -0.33 4.87
C LEU A 65 -20.57 -1.30 5.50
N GLY A 66 -20.23 -1.94 6.62
CA GLY A 66 -21.10 -2.95 7.26
C GLY A 66 -21.13 -4.28 6.48
N LEU A 67 -20.09 -4.58 5.72
CA LEU A 67 -19.91 -5.80 4.95
C LEU A 67 -18.86 -6.72 5.58
N THR A 68 -18.80 -7.94 5.06
CA THR A 68 -17.80 -8.97 5.40
C THR A 68 -17.21 -9.58 4.12
N GLU A 69 -16.16 -10.39 4.25
CA GLU A 69 -15.62 -11.15 3.11
C GLU A 69 -16.65 -12.08 2.42
N ASN A 70 -17.72 -12.46 3.11
CA ASN A 70 -18.78 -13.31 2.53
C ASN A 70 -19.68 -12.53 1.56
N ASP A 71 -19.63 -11.22 1.58
CA ASP A 71 -20.44 -10.35 0.71
C ASP A 71 -19.76 -10.04 -0.63
N ILE A 72 -18.51 -10.49 -0.82
CA ILE A 72 -17.67 -10.24 -2.00
C ILE A 72 -16.96 -11.51 -2.48
N ASN A 73 -16.27 -11.44 -3.63
CA ASN A 73 -15.44 -12.52 -4.15
C ASN A 73 -13.96 -12.08 -4.14
N ILE A 74 -13.13 -12.66 -3.26
CA ILE A 74 -11.70 -12.32 -3.21
C ILE A 74 -10.90 -13.30 -4.07
N VAL A 75 -10.13 -12.77 -5.00
CA VAL A 75 -9.11 -13.50 -5.76
C VAL A 75 -7.75 -13.19 -5.15
N ASP A 76 -7.14 -14.21 -4.51
CA ASP A 76 -5.85 -14.08 -3.85
C ASP A 76 -4.69 -14.27 -4.83
N ALA A 77 -3.84 -13.26 -4.95
CA ALA A 77 -2.63 -13.29 -5.75
C ALA A 77 -1.59 -12.29 -5.19
N SER A 78 -0.34 -12.39 -5.61
CA SER A 78 0.66 -11.36 -5.30
C SER A 78 0.23 -9.99 -5.84
N VAL A 79 0.65 -8.89 -5.21
CA VAL A 79 0.25 -7.53 -5.64
C VAL A 79 0.61 -7.25 -7.10
N ALA A 80 1.77 -7.73 -7.57
CA ALA A 80 2.18 -7.60 -8.96
C ALA A 80 1.23 -8.37 -9.92
N ASN A 81 0.79 -9.57 -9.52
CA ASN A 81 -0.16 -10.35 -10.29
C ASN A 81 -1.57 -9.73 -10.24
N CYS A 82 -2.02 -9.22 -9.08
CA CYS A 82 -3.26 -8.47 -8.97
C CYS A 82 -3.27 -7.27 -9.92
N TYR A 83 -2.20 -6.48 -9.94
CA TYR A 83 -2.07 -5.34 -10.84
C TYR A 83 -2.15 -5.76 -12.32
N THR A 84 -1.40 -6.80 -12.72
CA THR A 84 -1.36 -7.28 -14.11
C THR A 84 -2.71 -7.85 -14.54
N ALA A 85 -3.37 -8.65 -13.70
CA ALA A 85 -4.70 -9.20 -13.95
C ALA A 85 -5.73 -8.07 -14.09
N PHE A 86 -5.69 -7.09 -13.18
CA PHE A 86 -6.60 -5.95 -13.24
C PHE A 86 -6.38 -5.08 -14.48
N LEU A 87 -5.12 -4.88 -14.90
CA LEU A 87 -4.77 -4.17 -16.14
C LEU A 87 -5.30 -4.89 -17.38
N SER A 88 -5.36 -6.23 -17.36
CA SER A 88 -5.93 -7.04 -18.45
C SER A 88 -7.46 -7.15 -18.42
N GLY A 89 -8.12 -6.50 -17.48
CA GLY A 89 -9.58 -6.45 -17.39
C GLY A 89 -10.21 -7.45 -16.42
N GLU A 90 -9.41 -8.20 -15.64
CA GLU A 90 -9.93 -9.13 -14.64
C GLU A 90 -10.34 -8.40 -13.36
N GLY A 91 -11.34 -8.93 -12.65
CA GLY A 91 -11.88 -8.39 -11.42
C GLY A 91 -12.57 -7.04 -11.60
N ASP A 92 -13.27 -6.59 -10.58
CA ASP A 92 -13.97 -5.31 -10.52
C ASP A 92 -13.18 -4.26 -9.75
N VAL A 93 -12.41 -4.71 -8.75
CA VAL A 93 -11.65 -3.89 -7.80
C VAL A 93 -10.27 -4.50 -7.59
N VAL A 94 -9.25 -3.67 -7.34
CA VAL A 94 -7.91 -4.12 -6.98
C VAL A 94 -7.37 -3.39 -5.76
N CYS A 95 -6.75 -4.14 -4.85
CA CYS A 95 -6.03 -3.60 -3.69
C CYS A 95 -4.52 -3.67 -3.97
N ILE A 96 -3.87 -2.53 -4.03
CA ILE A 96 -2.44 -2.43 -4.35
C ILE A 96 -1.77 -1.37 -3.47
N TRP A 97 -0.45 -1.44 -3.39
CA TRP A 97 0.36 -0.47 -2.65
C TRP A 97 1.49 0.12 -3.48
N ASP A 98 2.10 1.21 -2.95
CA ASP A 98 3.37 1.82 -3.37
C ASP A 98 3.45 2.12 -4.88
N ALA A 99 4.52 1.73 -5.56
CA ALA A 99 4.76 2.03 -6.96
C ALA A 99 3.63 1.56 -7.91
N MET A 100 2.83 0.55 -7.53
CA MET A 100 1.66 0.14 -8.29
C MET A 100 0.54 1.18 -8.21
N GLY A 101 0.41 1.91 -7.11
CA GLY A 101 -0.54 3.03 -6.97
C GLY A 101 -0.23 4.17 -7.93
N GLN A 102 1.05 4.51 -8.14
CA GLN A 102 1.44 5.50 -9.13
C GLN A 102 1.09 5.06 -10.56
N LYS A 103 1.31 3.77 -10.88
CA LYS A 103 0.88 3.19 -12.16
C LYS A 103 -0.65 3.18 -12.31
N ALA A 104 -1.39 2.99 -11.23
CA ALA A 104 -2.85 3.08 -11.23
C ALA A 104 -3.32 4.48 -11.64
N LEU A 105 -2.73 5.53 -11.06
CA LEU A 105 -3.00 6.93 -11.45
C LEU A 105 -2.68 7.18 -12.92
N ALA A 106 -1.53 6.71 -13.40
CA ALA A 106 -1.13 6.86 -14.80
C ALA A 106 -2.09 6.13 -15.77
N ASN A 107 -2.73 5.04 -15.32
CA ASN A 107 -3.77 4.34 -16.08
C ASN A 107 -5.15 5.01 -15.97
N GLY A 108 -5.28 6.10 -15.23
CA GLY A 108 -6.54 6.80 -14.99
C GLY A 108 -7.49 6.05 -14.06
N TRP A 109 -7.00 5.09 -13.26
CA TRP A 109 -7.83 4.38 -12.30
C TRP A 109 -8.27 5.31 -11.17
N VAL A 110 -9.42 5.03 -10.59
CA VAL A 110 -10.03 5.83 -9.52
C VAL A 110 -9.79 5.14 -8.18
N LYS A 111 -9.23 5.89 -7.23
CA LYS A 111 -9.09 5.44 -5.85
C LYS A 111 -10.43 5.54 -5.14
N VAL A 112 -10.97 4.41 -4.69
CA VAL A 112 -12.31 4.32 -4.08
C VAL A 112 -12.29 4.07 -2.57
N SER A 113 -11.14 3.72 -2.02
CA SER A 113 -10.89 3.65 -0.57
C SER A 113 -9.39 3.62 -0.30
N SER A 114 -9.01 3.82 0.95
CA SER A 114 -7.61 3.82 1.39
C SER A 114 -7.50 3.48 2.88
N ALA A 115 -6.29 3.20 3.35
CA ALA A 115 -6.06 2.98 4.79
C ALA A 115 -6.54 4.17 5.65
N PRO A 116 -6.21 5.45 5.32
CA PRO A 116 -6.73 6.59 6.08
C PRO A 116 -8.26 6.72 6.05
N ALA A 117 -8.88 6.44 4.89
CA ALA A 117 -10.32 6.55 4.71
C ALA A 117 -11.12 5.69 5.71
N VAL A 118 -10.53 4.57 6.12
CA VAL A 118 -11.16 3.63 7.07
C VAL A 118 -10.48 3.60 8.44
N GLY A 119 -9.71 4.65 8.76
CA GLY A 119 -9.08 4.83 10.08
C GLY A 119 -7.94 3.86 10.39
N ILE A 120 -7.39 3.18 9.38
CA ILE A 120 -6.26 2.28 9.54
C ILE A 120 -4.96 3.08 9.51
N ASN A 121 -4.13 2.88 10.54
CA ASN A 121 -2.81 3.47 10.63
C ASN A 121 -1.74 2.39 10.40
N LEU A 122 -0.89 2.59 9.40
CA LEU A 122 0.14 1.64 8.98
C LEU A 122 1.54 2.16 9.34
N PRO A 123 2.07 1.87 10.54
CA PRO A 123 3.45 2.22 10.86
C PRO A 123 4.41 1.22 10.24
N ALA A 124 5.42 1.69 9.51
CA ALA A 124 6.54 0.85 9.12
C ALA A 124 7.50 0.68 10.32
N LEU A 125 7.98 -0.53 10.55
CA LEU A 125 8.72 -0.93 11.74
C LEU A 125 10.11 -1.46 11.40
N ILE A 126 11.11 -1.07 12.20
CA ILE A 126 12.38 -1.77 12.27
C ILE A 126 12.22 -2.92 13.26
N VAL A 127 12.51 -4.12 12.82
CA VAL A 127 12.41 -5.32 13.65
C VAL A 127 13.70 -6.13 13.59
N CYS A 128 14.04 -6.84 14.68
CA CYS A 128 15.12 -7.79 14.69
C CYS A 128 14.68 -9.14 15.27
N THR A 129 15.46 -10.19 15.03
CA THR A 129 15.24 -11.48 15.65
C THR A 129 15.57 -11.43 17.15
N ASN A 130 14.96 -12.34 17.95
CA ASN A 130 15.32 -12.46 19.36
C ASN A 130 16.79 -12.83 19.54
N ASP A 131 17.35 -13.63 18.63
CA ASP A 131 18.76 -14.01 18.65
C ASP A 131 19.67 -12.79 18.45
N ALA A 132 19.41 -11.98 17.43
CA ALA A 132 20.20 -10.76 17.18
C ALA A 132 20.12 -9.80 18.39
N TYR A 133 18.91 -9.61 18.93
CA TYR A 133 18.71 -8.74 20.09
C TYR A 133 19.51 -9.20 21.32
N THR A 134 19.51 -10.53 21.58
CA THR A 134 20.11 -11.09 22.81
C THR A 134 21.61 -11.34 22.67
N ASN A 135 22.03 -11.87 21.51
CA ASN A 135 23.40 -12.38 21.33
C ASN A 135 24.30 -11.46 20.53
N LYS A 136 23.73 -10.44 19.83
CA LYS A 136 24.47 -9.48 19.00
C LYS A 136 23.99 -8.03 19.19
N PRO A 137 23.81 -7.56 20.44
CA PRO A 137 23.21 -6.25 20.70
C PRO A 137 24.02 -5.09 20.11
N GLU A 138 25.35 -5.19 20.11
CA GLU A 138 26.20 -4.15 19.52
C GLU A 138 26.05 -4.03 18.01
N VAL A 139 25.88 -5.16 17.30
CA VAL A 139 25.60 -5.15 15.85
C VAL A 139 24.25 -4.50 15.56
N VAL A 140 23.22 -4.81 16.36
CA VAL A 140 21.90 -4.19 16.22
C VAL A 140 21.97 -2.68 16.47
N LYS A 141 22.70 -2.25 17.47
CA LYS A 141 22.91 -0.83 17.81
C LYS A 141 23.67 -0.09 16.70
N GLU A 142 24.75 -0.68 16.20
CA GLU A 142 25.55 -0.11 15.10
C GLU A 142 24.69 0.02 13.83
N TRP A 143 23.92 -1.00 13.48
CA TRP A 143 23.02 -0.96 12.35
C TRP A 143 21.97 0.16 12.48
N LEU A 144 21.36 0.30 13.66
CA LEU A 144 20.41 1.38 13.93
C LEU A 144 21.07 2.76 13.81
N GLY A 145 22.31 2.91 14.30
CA GLY A 145 23.08 4.14 14.14
C GLY A 145 23.25 4.50 12.66
N ILE A 146 23.73 3.57 11.84
CA ILE A 146 23.90 3.75 10.39
C ILE A 146 22.55 4.09 9.73
N TYR A 147 21.48 3.41 10.11
CA TYR A 147 20.14 3.67 9.56
C TYR A 147 19.68 5.10 9.82
N PHE A 148 19.78 5.58 11.07
CA PHE A 148 19.35 6.93 11.44
C PHE A 148 20.28 8.00 10.85
N ASP A 149 21.60 7.81 10.87
CA ASP A 149 22.55 8.71 10.23
C ASP A 149 22.29 8.86 8.72
N SER A 150 21.96 7.75 8.04
CA SER A 150 21.59 7.77 6.63
C SER A 150 20.27 8.50 6.40
N THR A 151 19.29 8.30 7.28
CA THR A 151 18.00 9.00 7.21
C THR A 151 18.18 10.51 7.38
N ASP A 152 18.98 10.92 8.35
CA ASP A 152 19.29 12.33 8.60
C ASP A 152 20.00 12.96 7.39
N ALA A 153 20.93 12.23 6.75
CA ALA A 153 21.61 12.69 5.55
C ALA A 153 20.65 12.89 4.37
N LEU A 154 19.70 11.96 4.16
CA LEU A 154 18.67 12.07 3.10
C LEU A 154 17.71 13.23 3.37
N LEU A 155 17.33 13.45 4.63
CA LEU A 155 16.44 14.56 5.01
C LEU A 155 17.12 15.93 4.91
N ALA A 156 18.45 15.98 5.02
CA ALA A 156 19.22 17.22 4.93
C ALA A 156 19.34 17.75 3.49
N ASP A 157 19.22 16.88 2.46
CA ASP A 157 19.34 17.24 1.06
C ASP A 157 18.30 16.44 0.22
N ALA A 158 17.14 17.05 0.02
CA ALA A 158 16.03 16.41 -0.70
C ALA A 158 16.34 16.17 -2.19
N ASP A 159 17.12 17.04 -2.81
CA ASP A 159 17.48 16.90 -4.24
C ASP A 159 18.44 15.72 -4.42
N ALA A 160 19.47 15.60 -3.59
CA ALA A 160 20.37 14.46 -3.59
C ALA A 160 19.64 13.16 -3.23
N ALA A 161 18.67 13.19 -2.32
CA ALA A 161 17.85 12.03 -1.98
C ALA A 161 16.98 11.58 -3.16
N ALA A 162 16.40 12.52 -3.92
CA ALA A 162 15.61 12.24 -5.11
C ALA A 162 16.47 11.61 -6.22
N GLU A 163 17.68 12.13 -6.46
CA GLU A 163 18.63 11.58 -7.43
C GLU A 163 19.02 10.13 -7.08
N LEU A 164 19.38 9.88 -5.81
CA LEU A 164 19.70 8.53 -5.33
C LEU A 164 18.51 7.55 -5.49
N LEU A 165 17.30 8.01 -5.19
CA LEU A 165 16.09 7.21 -5.36
C LEU A 165 15.85 6.90 -6.83
N TYR A 166 15.98 7.88 -7.72
CA TYR A 166 15.83 7.71 -9.16
C TYR A 166 16.82 6.69 -9.72
N ASP A 167 18.10 6.81 -9.36
CA ASP A 167 19.15 5.90 -9.78
C ASP A 167 18.90 4.48 -9.29
N PHE A 168 18.53 4.31 -8.02
CA PHE A 168 18.20 3.01 -7.43
C PHE A 168 17.03 2.36 -8.16
N GLN A 169 15.91 3.06 -8.30
CA GLN A 169 14.71 2.53 -8.93
C GLN A 169 14.94 2.20 -10.41
N THR A 170 15.70 3.03 -11.12
CA THR A 170 16.08 2.78 -12.51
C THR A 170 16.95 1.52 -12.62
N SER A 171 17.90 1.30 -11.71
CA SER A 171 18.72 0.10 -11.66
C SER A 171 17.90 -1.16 -11.41
N GLU A 172 16.79 -1.06 -10.68
CA GLU A 172 15.82 -2.14 -10.41
C GLU A 172 14.78 -2.32 -11.55
N GLY A 173 14.91 -1.56 -12.64
CA GLY A 173 14.02 -1.66 -13.81
C GLY A 173 12.66 -1.00 -13.63
N VAL A 174 12.51 -0.11 -12.67
CA VAL A 174 11.30 0.71 -12.50
C VAL A 174 11.44 1.94 -13.39
N ALA A 175 10.53 2.09 -14.37
CA ALA A 175 10.48 3.28 -15.21
C ALA A 175 9.80 4.43 -14.45
N PHE A 176 10.53 5.53 -14.25
CA PHE A 176 9.99 6.80 -13.80
C PHE A 176 9.95 7.78 -14.97
N THR A 177 8.97 8.68 -14.96
CA THR A 177 8.99 9.89 -15.77
C THR A 177 9.72 10.99 -14.98
N GLU A 178 10.44 11.87 -15.67
CA GLU A 178 11.20 12.99 -15.06
C GLU A 178 10.29 14.11 -14.50
N GLU A 179 8.99 13.86 -14.32
CA GLU A 179 8.03 14.84 -13.77
C GLU A 179 7.66 14.50 -12.32
#